data_372ad77a57d37f4c6d48126206141941
#
_entry.id   372ad77a57d37f4c6d48126206141941
#
_cell.length_a   1.000
_cell.length_b   1.000
_cell.length_c   1.000
_cell.angle_alpha   90.00
_cell.angle_beta   90.00
_cell.angle_gamma   90.00
#
_symmetry.space_group_name_H-M   'P 1'
#
loop_
_entity.id
_entity.type
_entity.pdbx_description
1 polymer ?
#
loop_
_entity_poly.entity_id
_entity_poly.type
_entity_poly.pdbx_seq_one_letter_code
_entity_poly.pdbx_strand_id
1 'polypeptide(L)'
;MIVMARDRGYDELLESLKGRRVLVWTCNTCARFCGVGGREAAEDLRRRLSADGVEASGPVSSSACCFMRNADRMAEEAGGGYDTILALCCDIGAVNAREATGREVVNPIVTFGLGNLGRDGVPHLVSVVCGCVMSDVPLPDAAADNGCFEGPFRR
;
A
#
# COMPACT_ATOMS: atom_id res chain seq x y z
N MET A 1 -13.93 2.06 -5.16
CA MET A 1 -12.48 2.04 -4.86
C MET A 1 -12.20 1.11 -3.68
N ILE A 2 -10.96 0.76 -3.44
CA ILE A 2 -10.54 0.07 -2.21
C ILE A 2 -10.21 1.13 -1.15
N VAL A 3 -10.76 0.94 0.06
CA VAL A 3 -10.46 1.77 1.24
C VAL A 3 -9.42 1.08 2.08
N MET A 4 -8.40 1.83 2.49
CA MET A 4 -7.23 1.30 3.17
C MET A 4 -6.60 2.35 4.09
N ALA A 5 -5.79 1.91 5.06
CA ALA A 5 -4.99 2.77 5.92
C ALA A 5 -3.60 2.16 6.18
N ARG A 6 -2.70 2.91 6.79
CA ARG A 6 -1.43 2.38 7.29
C ARG A 6 -1.67 1.57 8.57
N ASP A 7 -1.02 0.44 8.68
CA ASP A 7 -1.12 -0.46 9.84
C ASP A 7 0.02 -0.27 10.85
N ARG A 8 1.10 0.42 10.45
CA ARG A 8 2.29 0.59 11.29
C ARG A 8 2.91 1.98 11.16
N GLY A 9 3.65 2.38 12.20
CA GLY A 9 4.41 3.62 12.23
C GLY A 9 5.70 3.55 11.40
N TYR A 10 6.31 4.73 11.19
CA TYR A 10 7.54 4.83 10.40
C TYR A 10 8.71 4.07 11.02
N ASP A 11 8.89 4.15 12.34
CA ASP A 11 10.02 3.52 13.02
C ASP A 11 9.97 1.99 12.91
N GLU A 12 8.79 1.41 13.04
CA GLU A 12 8.56 -0.03 12.84
C GLU A 12 8.82 -0.45 11.39
N LEU A 13 8.35 0.36 10.44
CA LEU A 13 8.62 0.14 9.01
C LEU A 13 10.12 0.20 8.74
N LEU A 14 10.82 1.22 9.25
CA LEU A 14 12.26 1.40 9.07
C LEU A 14 13.03 0.17 9.60
N GLU A 15 12.70 -0.31 10.79
CA GLU A 15 13.32 -1.52 11.37
C GLU A 15 13.11 -2.75 10.46
N SER A 16 11.93 -2.91 9.88
CA SER A 16 11.63 -4.04 8.99
C SER A 16 12.39 -4.01 7.66
N LEU A 17 12.92 -2.84 7.27
CA LEU A 17 13.61 -2.63 5.99
C LEU A 17 15.13 -2.49 6.13
N LYS A 18 15.68 -2.47 7.33
CA LYS A 18 17.13 -2.37 7.55
C LYS A 18 17.90 -3.49 6.86
N GLY A 19 19.00 -3.11 6.18
CA GLY A 19 19.87 -4.03 5.48
C GLY A 19 19.31 -4.64 4.20
N ARG A 20 18.16 -4.17 3.75
CA ARG A 20 17.51 -4.60 2.51
C ARG A 20 17.71 -3.57 1.39
N ARG A 21 17.74 -4.04 0.15
CA ARG A 21 17.64 -3.20 -1.04
C ARG A 21 16.17 -3.13 -1.46
N VAL A 22 15.58 -1.97 -1.22
CA VAL A 22 14.12 -1.78 -1.29
C VAL A 22 13.72 -1.07 -2.57
N LEU A 23 12.74 -1.62 -3.29
CA LEU A 23 12.02 -0.92 -4.34
C LEU A 23 10.70 -0.39 -3.78
N VAL A 24 10.48 0.91 -3.88
CA VAL A 24 9.18 1.49 -3.52
C VAL A 24 8.20 1.32 -4.69
N TRP A 25 7.06 0.72 -4.38
CA TRP A 25 6.00 0.37 -5.33
C TRP A 25 4.69 1.00 -4.89
N THR A 26 3.96 1.69 -5.77
CA THR A 26 2.77 2.42 -5.33
C THR A 26 1.65 2.45 -6.35
N CYS A 27 0.41 2.58 -5.84
CA CYS A 27 -0.80 2.76 -6.63
C CYS A 27 -1.25 4.23 -6.63
N ASN A 28 -1.45 4.81 -7.82
CA ASN A 28 -1.85 6.22 -7.97
C ASN A 28 -3.36 6.44 -7.90
N THR A 29 -4.17 5.43 -7.63
CA THR A 29 -5.63 5.58 -7.49
C THR A 29 -6.05 5.37 -6.04
N CYS A 30 -6.44 4.18 -5.65
CA CYS A 30 -7.00 3.95 -4.32
C CYS A 30 -6.06 4.37 -3.19
N ALA A 31 -4.78 3.99 -3.24
CA ALA A 31 -3.81 4.34 -2.20
C ALA A 31 -3.55 5.85 -2.12
N ARG A 32 -3.54 6.55 -3.28
CA ARG A 32 -3.42 8.01 -3.31
C ARG A 32 -4.63 8.68 -2.67
N PHE A 33 -5.85 8.27 -3.03
CA PHE A 33 -7.07 8.85 -2.46
C PHE A 33 -7.22 8.57 -0.96
N CYS A 34 -6.72 7.44 -0.48
CA CYS A 34 -6.66 7.14 0.95
C CYS A 34 -5.49 7.82 1.70
N GLY A 35 -4.64 8.58 1.01
CA GLY A 35 -3.50 9.27 1.63
C GLY A 35 -2.37 8.35 2.11
N VAL A 36 -2.33 7.09 1.65
CA VAL A 36 -1.35 6.09 2.08
C VAL A 36 -0.32 5.72 1.02
N GLY A 37 -0.49 6.22 -0.21
CA GLY A 37 0.38 5.98 -1.36
C GLY A 37 0.21 7.06 -2.41
N GLY A 38 0.51 6.71 -3.68
CA GLY A 38 0.62 7.65 -4.78
C GLY A 38 2.07 8.11 -4.97
N ARG A 39 2.39 8.61 -6.16
CA ARG A 39 3.77 8.88 -6.56
C ARG A 39 4.50 9.86 -5.64
N GLU A 40 3.86 10.95 -5.25
CA GLU A 40 4.47 11.97 -4.38
C GLU A 40 4.78 11.41 -2.98
N ALA A 41 3.78 10.79 -2.33
CA ALA A 41 3.97 10.19 -1.01
C ALA A 41 4.99 9.06 -1.02
N ALA A 42 5.07 8.29 -2.10
CA ALA A 42 6.05 7.25 -2.28
C ALA A 42 7.47 7.81 -2.46
N GLU A 43 7.63 8.90 -3.21
CA GLU A 43 8.91 9.58 -3.38
C GLU A 43 9.40 10.21 -2.07
N ASP A 44 8.51 10.84 -1.30
CA ASP A 44 8.84 11.39 0.01
C ASP A 44 9.28 10.29 0.98
N LEU A 45 8.57 9.16 1.01
CA LEU A 45 8.94 8.02 1.83
C LEU A 45 10.29 7.42 1.40
N ARG A 46 10.51 7.26 0.09
CA ARG A 46 11.80 6.78 -0.43
C ARG A 46 12.97 7.66 0.02
N ARG A 47 12.82 8.99 -0.12
CA ARG A 47 13.86 9.94 0.31
C ARG A 47 14.15 9.85 1.80
N ARG A 48 13.09 9.74 2.62
CA ARG A 48 13.22 9.58 4.06
C ARG A 48 13.92 8.27 4.43
N LEU A 49 13.53 7.14 3.83
CA LEU A 49 14.17 5.85 4.04
C LEU A 49 15.67 5.88 3.65
N SER A 50 16.00 6.54 2.52
CA SER A 50 17.39 6.68 2.10
C SER A 50 18.21 7.54 3.06
N ALA A 51 17.63 8.61 3.61
CA ALA A 51 18.29 9.44 4.62
C ALA A 51 18.55 8.66 5.93
N ASP A 52 17.68 7.73 6.28
CA ASP A 52 17.78 6.87 7.45
C ASP A 52 18.56 5.56 7.19
N GLY A 53 19.26 5.48 6.04
CA GLY A 53 20.25 4.42 5.74
C GLY A 53 19.68 3.17 5.06
N VAL A 54 18.44 3.20 4.56
CA VAL A 54 17.87 2.12 3.73
C VAL A 54 18.27 2.35 2.27
N GLU A 55 18.77 1.33 1.58
CA GLU A 55 19.03 1.38 0.15
C GLU A 55 17.68 1.32 -0.61
N ALA A 56 17.04 2.49 -0.82
CA ALA A 56 15.73 2.60 -1.40
C ALA A 56 15.76 3.17 -2.82
N SER A 57 15.13 2.47 -3.76
CA SER A 57 14.99 2.81 -5.18
C SER A 57 13.53 3.02 -5.59
N GLY A 58 13.29 3.47 -6.79
CA GLY A 58 11.98 3.82 -7.33
C GLY A 58 11.59 5.27 -7.01
N PRO A 59 10.30 5.61 -6.84
CA PRO A 59 9.15 4.71 -6.89
C PRO A 59 8.74 4.31 -8.31
N VAL A 60 8.31 3.07 -8.48
CA VAL A 60 7.52 2.67 -9.64
C VAL A 60 6.03 2.79 -9.30
N SER A 61 5.22 3.21 -10.26
CA SER A 61 3.82 3.52 -9.99
C SER A 61 2.88 3.17 -11.14
N SER A 62 1.66 2.79 -10.81
CA SER A 62 0.58 2.57 -11.77
C SER A 62 -0.74 3.14 -11.24
N SER A 63 -1.66 3.44 -12.15
CA SER A 63 -3.03 3.82 -11.81
C SER A 63 -3.85 2.68 -11.19
N ALA A 64 -3.45 1.41 -11.42
CA ALA A 64 -4.19 0.25 -10.94
C ALA A 64 -3.26 -0.96 -10.76
N CYS A 65 -2.60 -1.04 -9.60
CA CYS A 65 -1.72 -2.16 -9.24
C CYS A 65 -2.47 -3.50 -9.11
N CYS A 66 -3.79 -3.48 -9.00
CA CYS A 66 -4.64 -4.66 -8.95
C CYS A 66 -4.80 -5.37 -10.31
N PHE A 67 -4.31 -4.81 -11.40
CA PHE A 67 -4.22 -5.48 -12.70
C PHE A 67 -2.82 -6.06 -12.91
N MET A 68 -2.72 -7.36 -13.14
CA MET A 68 -1.47 -8.09 -13.34
C MET A 68 -0.61 -7.45 -14.45
N ARG A 69 -1.20 -7.13 -15.60
CA ARG A 69 -0.51 -6.45 -16.71
C ARG A 69 0.18 -5.14 -16.29
N ASN A 70 -0.39 -4.41 -15.35
CA ASN A 70 0.24 -3.20 -14.82
C ASN A 70 1.40 -3.54 -13.88
N ALA A 71 1.26 -4.60 -13.09
CA ALA A 71 2.32 -5.09 -12.24
C ALA A 71 3.53 -5.59 -13.07
N ASP A 72 3.28 -6.36 -14.13
CA ASP A 72 4.32 -6.81 -15.05
C ASP A 72 5.10 -5.62 -15.63
N ARG A 73 4.39 -4.61 -16.13
CA ARG A 73 5.03 -3.40 -16.66
C ARG A 73 5.84 -2.63 -15.60
N MET A 74 5.35 -2.55 -14.37
CA MET A 74 6.09 -1.92 -13.28
C MET A 74 7.34 -2.72 -12.90
N ALA A 75 7.29 -4.05 -12.97
CA ALA A 75 8.43 -4.92 -12.77
C ALA A 75 9.50 -4.74 -13.87
N GLU A 76 9.08 -4.62 -15.11
CA GLU A 76 9.96 -4.31 -16.26
C GLU A 76 10.61 -2.90 -16.07
N GLU A 77 9.83 -1.89 -15.72
CA GLU A 77 10.33 -0.52 -15.46
C GLU A 77 11.34 -0.49 -14.31
N ALA A 78 11.10 -1.26 -13.26
CA ALA A 78 11.99 -1.33 -12.10
C ALA A 78 13.34 -1.95 -12.42
N GLY A 79 13.39 -2.86 -13.38
CA GLY A 79 14.60 -3.63 -13.70
C GLY A 79 15.03 -4.54 -12.54
N GLY A 80 16.28 -4.39 -12.10
CA GLY A 80 16.86 -5.20 -11.03
C GLY A 80 17.51 -4.36 -9.93
N GLY A 81 18.25 -5.03 -9.04
CA GLY A 81 19.04 -4.34 -8.01
C GLY A 81 18.35 -4.22 -6.65
N TYR A 82 17.14 -4.79 -6.49
CA TYR A 82 16.41 -4.86 -5.22
C TYR A 82 16.09 -6.31 -4.86
N ASP A 83 15.87 -6.57 -3.59
CA ASP A 83 15.45 -7.88 -3.06
C ASP A 83 14.09 -7.81 -2.38
N THR A 84 13.64 -6.63 -1.99
CA THR A 84 12.41 -6.38 -1.26
C THR A 84 11.59 -5.28 -1.94
N ILE A 85 10.27 -5.46 -2.00
CA ILE A 85 9.33 -4.43 -2.45
C ILE A 85 8.62 -3.84 -1.25
N LEU A 86 8.64 -2.53 -1.12
CA LEU A 86 7.77 -1.78 -0.22
C LEU A 86 6.52 -1.37 -0.99
N ALA A 87 5.41 -2.07 -0.76
CA ALA A 87 4.18 -1.90 -1.52
C ALA A 87 3.22 -0.93 -0.82
N LEU A 88 3.07 0.27 -1.38
CA LEU A 88 2.09 1.27 -0.93
C LEU A 88 0.82 1.14 -1.78
N CYS A 89 0.09 0.04 -1.60
CA CYS A 89 -1.13 -0.30 -2.33
C CYS A 89 -1.99 -1.30 -1.52
N CYS A 90 -3.18 -1.62 -2.03
CA CYS A 90 -4.03 -2.65 -1.42
C CYS A 90 -3.39 -4.04 -1.51
N ASP A 91 -3.90 -4.98 -0.72
CA ASP A 91 -3.40 -6.36 -0.66
C ASP A 91 -3.36 -7.03 -2.04
N ILE A 92 -4.35 -6.78 -2.91
CA ILE A 92 -4.36 -7.30 -4.27
C ILE A 92 -3.16 -6.78 -5.08
N GLY A 93 -2.85 -5.48 -4.94
CA GLY A 93 -1.68 -4.87 -5.58
C GLY A 93 -0.36 -5.42 -5.04
N ALA A 94 -0.29 -5.72 -3.75
CA ALA A 94 0.88 -6.33 -3.11
C ALA A 94 1.09 -7.78 -3.58
N VAL A 95 0.01 -8.56 -3.69
CA VAL A 95 0.07 -9.92 -4.28
C VAL A 95 0.59 -9.86 -5.70
N ASN A 96 0.05 -8.96 -6.53
CA ASN A 96 0.49 -8.80 -7.92
C ASN A 96 1.95 -8.36 -8.03
N ALA A 97 2.43 -7.50 -7.13
CA ALA A 97 3.83 -7.11 -7.09
C ALA A 97 4.74 -8.30 -6.81
N ARG A 98 4.35 -9.18 -5.87
CA ARG A 98 5.06 -10.42 -5.59
C ARG A 98 5.07 -11.38 -6.78
N GLU A 99 3.92 -11.59 -7.41
CA GLU A 99 3.80 -12.48 -8.57
C GLU A 99 4.63 -11.99 -9.77
N ALA A 100 4.59 -10.68 -10.06
CA ALA A 100 5.32 -10.10 -11.18
C ALA A 100 6.84 -10.10 -11.00
N THR A 101 7.32 -10.04 -9.76
CA THR A 101 8.76 -9.85 -9.49
C THR A 101 9.43 -11.06 -8.85
N GLY A 102 8.68 -11.96 -8.23
CA GLY A 102 9.21 -13.06 -7.42
C GLY A 102 9.96 -12.58 -6.15
N ARG A 103 9.77 -11.33 -5.72
CA ARG A 103 10.47 -10.73 -4.57
C ARG A 103 9.62 -10.74 -3.33
N GLU A 104 10.28 -10.62 -2.17
CA GLU A 104 9.59 -10.38 -0.90
C GLU A 104 8.85 -9.05 -0.96
N VAL A 105 7.65 -9.01 -0.38
CA VAL A 105 6.83 -7.78 -0.32
C VAL A 105 6.54 -7.44 1.12
N VAL A 106 6.91 -6.23 1.51
CA VAL A 106 6.49 -5.58 2.76
C VAL A 106 5.35 -4.63 2.41
N ASN A 107 4.15 -4.88 2.92
CA ASN A 107 2.98 -4.02 2.73
C ASN A 107 2.57 -3.41 4.08
N PRO A 108 2.86 -2.12 4.34
CA PRO A 108 2.44 -1.44 5.57
C PRO A 108 1.03 -0.86 5.46
N ILE A 109 0.20 -1.45 4.60
CA ILE A 109 -1.15 -0.97 4.30
C ILE A 109 -2.12 -2.11 4.58
N VAL A 110 -3.17 -1.81 5.34
CA VAL A 110 -4.29 -2.71 5.56
C VAL A 110 -5.47 -2.32 4.66
N THR A 111 -6.07 -3.30 4.01
CA THR A 111 -7.26 -3.12 3.19
C THR A 111 -8.51 -3.36 4.05
N PHE A 112 -9.35 -2.34 4.21
CA PHE A 112 -10.61 -2.46 4.97
C PHE A 112 -11.75 -2.99 4.13
N GLY A 113 -11.84 -2.59 2.87
CA GLY A 113 -12.96 -3.01 2.03
C GLY A 113 -13.20 -2.15 0.80
N LEU A 114 -14.44 -2.19 0.34
CA LEU A 114 -14.90 -1.41 -0.81
C LEU A 114 -15.55 -0.11 -0.36
N GLY A 115 -15.34 0.94 -1.12
CA GLY A 115 -15.90 2.24 -0.84
C GLY A 115 -16.02 3.14 -2.05
N ASN A 116 -16.47 4.35 -1.81
CA ASN A 116 -16.53 5.42 -2.81
C ASN A 116 -15.70 6.63 -2.36
N LEU A 117 -15.43 7.51 -3.30
CA LEU A 117 -14.90 8.84 -3.01
C LEU A 117 -16.10 9.79 -2.91
N GLY A 118 -16.27 10.39 -1.74
CA GLY A 118 -17.32 11.37 -1.50
C GLY A 118 -17.15 12.64 -2.35
N ARG A 119 -18.17 13.50 -2.37
CA ARG A 119 -18.12 14.80 -3.05
C ARG A 119 -17.11 15.75 -2.39
N ASP A 120 -16.79 15.51 -1.14
CA ASP A 120 -15.78 16.19 -0.34
C ASP A 120 -14.35 15.72 -0.63
N GLY A 121 -14.19 14.72 -1.51
CA GLY A 121 -12.91 14.10 -1.83
C GLY A 121 -12.40 13.10 -0.77
N VAL A 122 -13.24 12.76 0.21
CA VAL A 122 -12.87 11.81 1.28
C VAL A 122 -13.34 10.39 0.93
N PRO A 123 -12.49 9.37 1.14
CA PRO A 123 -12.90 7.97 0.99
C PRO A 123 -13.90 7.56 2.07
N HIS A 124 -15.01 6.98 1.66
CA HIS A 124 -16.04 6.41 2.54
C HIS A 124 -16.13 4.91 2.36
N LEU A 125 -16.03 4.17 3.46
CA LEU A 125 -16.19 2.71 3.45
C LEU A 125 -17.68 2.35 3.29
N VAL A 126 -17.98 1.45 2.34
CA VAL A 126 -19.33 0.98 2.06
C VAL A 126 -19.51 -0.48 2.46
N SER A 127 -18.48 -1.31 2.23
CA SER A 127 -18.52 -2.73 2.54
C SER A 127 -17.16 -3.19 3.06
N VAL A 128 -17.18 -3.87 4.19
CA VAL A 128 -15.97 -4.47 4.78
C VAL A 128 -15.67 -5.79 4.07
N VAL A 129 -14.42 -6.00 3.71
CA VAL A 129 -13.95 -7.30 3.24
C VAL A 129 -13.38 -8.04 4.45
N CYS A 130 -14.13 -9.01 4.96
CA CYS A 130 -13.64 -9.90 6.00
C CYS A 130 -12.55 -10.82 5.46
N GLY A 131 -11.41 -10.85 6.12
CA GLY A 131 -10.33 -11.79 5.83
C GLY A 131 -9.35 -11.27 4.77
N CYS A 132 -8.74 -10.14 5.01
CA CYS A 132 -7.52 -9.75 4.28
C CYS A 132 -6.46 -10.80 4.50
N VAL A 133 -6.09 -11.47 3.43
CA VAL A 133 -5.22 -12.66 3.41
C VAL A 133 -3.76 -12.32 3.78
N MET A 134 -3.41 -11.05 3.91
CA MET A 134 -2.02 -10.60 4.02
C MET A 134 -1.70 -9.76 5.27
N SER A 135 -2.66 -9.42 6.11
CA SER A 135 -2.38 -8.72 7.36
C SER A 135 -3.00 -9.45 8.55
N ASP A 136 -2.19 -9.73 9.56
CA ASP A 136 -2.64 -10.21 10.86
C ASP A 136 -3.26 -9.08 11.72
N VAL A 137 -3.54 -7.93 11.10
CA VAL A 137 -4.13 -6.78 11.78
C VAL A 137 -5.62 -7.03 11.98
N PRO A 138 -6.09 -7.12 13.21
CA PRO A 138 -7.51 -7.26 13.49
C PRO A 138 -8.28 -6.02 12.97
N LEU A 139 -9.45 -6.26 12.37
CA LEU A 139 -10.36 -5.18 12.03
C LEU A 139 -10.69 -4.36 13.28
N PRO A 140 -10.75 -3.03 13.20
CA PRO A 140 -11.20 -2.21 14.32
C PRO A 140 -12.58 -2.68 14.80
N ASP A 141 -12.81 -2.69 16.11
CA ASP A 141 -14.06 -3.18 16.73
C ASP A 141 -15.34 -2.59 16.12
N ALA A 142 -15.26 -1.34 15.65
CA ALA A 142 -16.38 -0.68 14.97
C ALA A 142 -16.79 -1.32 13.63
N ALA A 143 -15.90 -2.08 12.99
CA ALA A 143 -16.21 -2.79 11.76
C ALA A 143 -16.99 -4.10 12.02
N ALA A 144 -16.91 -4.63 13.23
CA ALA A 144 -17.60 -5.85 13.62
C ALA A 144 -19.10 -5.63 13.86
N ASP A 145 -19.51 -4.43 14.28
CA ASP A 145 -20.88 -4.19 14.74
C ASP A 145 -21.88 -3.79 13.65
N ASN A 146 -21.48 -3.14 12.55
CA ASN A 146 -22.45 -2.61 11.59
C ASN A 146 -22.06 -2.72 10.11
N GLY A 147 -20.94 -3.33 9.75
CA GLY A 147 -20.44 -3.30 8.37
C GLY A 147 -20.07 -1.89 7.88
N CYS A 148 -20.06 -0.90 8.76
CA CYS A 148 -19.68 0.48 8.49
C CYS A 148 -18.52 0.86 9.42
N PHE A 149 -17.38 1.16 8.86
CA PHE A 149 -16.22 1.64 9.60
C PHE A 149 -16.38 3.14 9.92
N GLU A 150 -16.43 3.49 11.20
CA GLU A 150 -16.26 4.86 11.68
C GLU A 150 -14.78 5.14 11.94
N GLY A 151 -13.99 5.17 10.88
CA GLY A 151 -12.56 5.44 10.96
C GLY A 151 -12.21 6.91 10.66
N PRO A 152 -10.90 7.24 10.61
CA PRO A 152 -10.40 8.60 10.32
C PRO A 152 -10.84 9.16 8.96
N PHE A 153 -11.54 8.38 8.16
CA PHE A 153 -12.12 8.78 6.88
C PHE A 153 -13.55 9.36 6.99
N ARG A 154 -14.13 9.41 8.20
CA ARG A 154 -15.33 10.19 8.43
C ARG A 154 -14.91 11.62 8.80
N ARG A 155 -14.86 12.48 7.79
CA ARG A 155 -15.31 13.89 7.86
C ARG A 155 -15.18 14.55 6.53
#